data_2cadfc235151755f4e63e13cce918c76
#
_entry.id   2cadfc235151755f4e63e13cce918c76
#
_cell.length_a   1.000
_cell.length_b   1.000
_cell.length_c   1.000
_cell.angle_alpha   90.00
_cell.angle_beta   90.00
_cell.angle_gamma   90.00
#
_symmetry.space_group_name_H-M   'P 1'
#
loop_
_entity.id
_entity.type
_entity.pdbx_description
1 polymer ?
#
loop_
_entity_poly.entity_id
_entity_poly.type
_entity_poly.pdbx_seq_one_letter_code
_entity_poly.pdbx_strand_id
1 'polypeptide(L)'
;MLARFSVAYERFCRLLLTIFVVNIAMLVHTLLGAVVLGFFPSCAAAQTTFRTWLRAEDRSMRAKEVWGIFHGVWKNELKQANLFGWPLAVCWVVLAIDYYMMNWHARGTFDVAVSGILFVLALVLLAFTMLVWVVRANYDERPLWIVRTTLTMIVARPLCTLLQIGLALLAILAWAQWPGLLMVFGMSLPMFCTAWIVYSFGRIPGMDIHDREQPGIRYAKS
;
A
#
# COMPACT_ATOMS: atom_id res chain seq x y z
N MET A 1 -9.89 22.57 27.26
CA MET A 1 -10.50 21.62 26.30
C MET A 1 -10.48 22.14 24.86
N LEU A 2 -10.86 23.38 24.57
CA LEU A 2 -10.89 23.98 23.23
C LEU A 2 -9.54 23.93 22.49
N ALA A 3 -8.41 24.25 23.15
CA ALA A 3 -7.08 24.21 22.53
C ALA A 3 -6.66 22.78 22.09
N ARG A 4 -7.03 21.73 22.82
CA ARG A 4 -6.75 20.34 22.40
C ARG A 4 -7.61 19.92 21.21
N PHE A 5 -8.84 20.40 21.16
CA PHE A 5 -9.75 20.14 20.04
C PHE A 5 -9.27 20.82 18.76
N SER A 6 -8.83 22.09 18.83
CA SER A 6 -8.31 22.81 17.66
C SER A 6 -7.06 22.14 17.07
N VAL A 7 -6.13 21.68 17.92
CA VAL A 7 -4.92 20.96 17.46
C VAL A 7 -5.28 19.59 16.82
N ALA A 8 -6.25 18.87 17.40
CA ALA A 8 -6.70 17.60 16.83
C ALA A 8 -7.37 17.80 15.46
N TYR A 9 -8.22 18.83 15.36
CA TYR A 9 -8.90 19.21 14.12
C TYR A 9 -7.88 19.63 13.03
N GLU A 10 -6.90 20.46 13.38
CA GLU A 10 -5.85 20.86 12.45
C GLU A 10 -5.05 19.66 11.94
N ARG A 11 -4.67 18.72 12.81
CA ARG A 11 -3.97 17.49 12.41
C ARG A 11 -4.81 16.63 11.48
N PHE A 12 -6.10 16.52 11.74
CA PHE A 12 -7.01 15.77 10.89
C PHE A 12 -7.15 16.42 9.50
N CYS A 13 -7.34 17.74 9.42
CA CYS A 13 -7.40 18.46 8.15
C CYS A 13 -6.08 18.32 7.35
N ARG A 14 -4.94 18.40 8.01
CA ARG A 14 -3.62 18.19 7.37
C ARG A 14 -3.46 16.77 6.84
N LEU A 15 -3.95 15.77 7.58
CA LEU A 15 -3.96 14.38 7.11
C LEU A 15 -4.80 14.22 5.84
N LEU A 16 -6.03 14.72 5.86
CA LEU A 16 -6.91 14.67 4.68
C LEU A 16 -6.27 15.39 3.47
N LEU A 17 -5.67 16.55 3.69
CA LEU A 17 -4.95 17.27 2.65
C LEU A 17 -3.79 16.42 2.08
N THR A 18 -3.01 15.79 2.94
CA THR A 18 -1.89 14.93 2.51
C THR A 18 -2.39 13.76 1.66
N ILE A 19 -3.44 13.06 2.11
CA ILE A 19 -4.05 11.95 1.36
C ILE A 19 -4.55 12.43 -0.01
N PHE A 20 -5.22 13.58 -0.05
CA PHE A 20 -5.71 14.17 -1.28
C PHE A 20 -4.58 14.55 -2.25
N VAL A 21 -3.53 15.23 -1.76
CA VAL A 21 -2.36 15.61 -2.57
C VAL A 21 -1.66 14.37 -3.13
N VAL A 22 -1.49 13.32 -2.32
CA VAL A 22 -0.91 12.04 -2.77
C VAL A 22 -1.81 11.40 -3.84
N ASN A 23 -3.14 11.46 -3.68
CA ASN A 23 -4.05 10.93 -4.71
C ASN A 23 -3.87 11.64 -6.05
N ILE A 24 -3.87 12.97 -6.05
CA ILE A 24 -3.63 13.77 -7.26
C ILE A 24 -2.25 13.46 -7.85
N ALA A 25 -1.21 13.37 -7.00
CA ALA A 25 0.13 13.01 -7.44
C ALA A 25 0.16 11.62 -8.09
N MET A 26 -0.53 10.62 -7.51
CA MET A 26 -0.65 9.28 -8.10
C MET A 26 -1.30 9.33 -9.49
N LEU A 27 -2.41 10.04 -9.64
CA LEU A 27 -3.11 10.17 -10.92
C LEU A 27 -2.22 10.83 -11.99
N VAL A 28 -1.62 11.98 -11.66
CA VAL A 28 -0.75 12.72 -12.58
C VAL A 28 0.46 11.90 -13.00
N HIS A 29 1.17 11.28 -12.04
CA HIS A 29 2.38 10.52 -12.36
C HIS A 29 2.09 9.17 -13.03
N THR A 30 0.93 8.58 -12.78
CA THR A 30 0.45 7.41 -13.54
C THR A 30 0.23 7.78 -15.00
N LEU A 31 -0.39 8.94 -15.28
CA LEU A 31 -0.56 9.43 -16.65
C LEU A 31 0.77 9.82 -17.29
N LEU A 32 1.69 10.46 -16.57
CA LEU A 32 3.04 10.79 -17.05
C LEU A 32 3.83 9.53 -17.46
N GLY A 33 3.63 8.41 -16.77
CA GLY A 33 4.23 7.12 -17.13
C GLY A 33 3.41 6.33 -18.15
N ALA A 34 2.53 6.99 -18.92
CA ALA A 34 1.63 6.37 -19.91
C ALA A 34 0.78 5.23 -19.30
N VAL A 35 0.37 5.36 -18.05
CA VAL A 35 -0.38 4.42 -17.21
C VAL A 35 0.44 3.16 -16.89
N VAL A 36 0.93 2.48 -17.94
CA VAL A 36 1.61 1.18 -17.91
C VAL A 36 2.89 1.21 -17.07
N LEU A 37 3.73 2.23 -17.25
CA LEU A 37 5.00 2.38 -16.53
C LEU A 37 4.89 3.30 -15.31
N GLY A 38 3.81 4.06 -15.20
CA GLY A 38 3.62 5.06 -14.14
C GLY A 38 2.92 4.53 -12.90
N PHE A 39 2.06 3.50 -13.03
CA PHE A 39 1.21 3.01 -11.95
C PHE A 39 2.00 2.43 -10.77
N PHE A 40 2.88 1.47 -11.02
CA PHE A 40 3.64 0.81 -9.96
C PHE A 40 4.62 1.75 -9.24
N PRO A 41 5.38 2.61 -9.93
CA PRO A 41 6.18 3.62 -9.26
C PRO A 41 5.34 4.61 -8.44
N SER A 42 4.11 4.92 -8.89
CA SER A 42 3.19 5.76 -8.10
C SER A 42 2.76 5.08 -6.81
N CYS A 43 2.56 3.75 -6.82
CA CYS A 43 2.29 2.99 -5.60
C CYS A 43 3.47 3.02 -4.62
N ALA A 44 4.70 2.82 -5.11
CA ALA A 44 5.91 2.90 -4.29
C ALA A 44 6.13 4.31 -3.72
N ALA A 45 5.92 5.36 -4.55
CA ALA A 45 6.04 6.75 -4.15
C ALA A 45 4.99 7.14 -3.09
N ALA A 46 3.75 6.69 -3.23
CA ALA A 46 2.70 6.93 -2.25
C ALA A 46 3.06 6.34 -0.88
N GLN A 47 3.51 5.08 -0.84
CA GLN A 47 3.90 4.43 0.42
C GLN A 47 5.11 5.10 1.07
N THR A 48 6.12 5.49 0.28
CA THR A 48 7.28 6.21 0.81
C THR A 48 6.90 7.60 1.33
N THR A 49 5.99 8.30 0.65
CA THR A 49 5.49 9.61 1.10
C THR A 49 4.71 9.46 2.41
N PHE A 50 3.83 8.48 2.54
CA PHE A 50 3.11 8.19 3.78
C PHE A 50 4.04 7.76 4.91
N ARG A 51 5.06 6.95 4.63
CA ARG A 51 6.11 6.62 5.59
C ARG A 51 6.80 7.88 6.11
N THR A 52 7.22 8.76 5.22
CA THR A 52 7.88 10.02 5.59
C THR A 52 6.98 10.89 6.45
N TRP A 53 5.70 11.00 6.08
CA TRP A 53 4.71 11.76 6.85
C TRP A 53 4.44 11.13 8.23
N LEU A 54 4.29 9.80 8.30
CA LEU A 54 4.05 9.09 9.57
C LEU A 54 5.23 9.20 10.53
N ARG A 55 6.45 9.32 10.02
CA ARG A 55 7.69 9.45 10.79
C ARG A 55 8.09 10.90 11.08
N ALA A 56 7.44 11.89 10.50
CA ALA A 56 7.68 13.30 10.79
C ALA A 56 7.18 13.66 12.20
N GLU A 57 8.00 14.41 12.96
CA GLU A 57 7.68 14.78 14.35
C GLU A 57 6.42 15.63 14.43
N ASP A 58 6.31 16.68 13.64
CA ASP A 58 5.18 17.62 13.70
C ASP A 58 4.10 17.39 12.64
N ARG A 59 4.32 16.48 11.68
CA ARG A 59 3.37 16.13 10.61
C ARG A 59 2.79 17.34 9.87
N SER A 60 3.59 18.40 9.75
CA SER A 60 3.17 19.70 9.21
C SER A 60 3.59 19.92 7.75
N MET A 61 3.81 18.86 6.98
CA MET A 61 4.26 18.96 5.59
C MET A 61 3.30 19.78 4.74
N ARG A 62 3.86 20.71 3.96
CA ARG A 62 3.11 21.49 2.98
C ARG A 62 2.84 20.65 1.73
N ALA A 63 1.77 20.94 1.01
CA ALA A 63 1.41 20.24 -0.23
C ALA A 63 2.56 20.19 -1.25
N LYS A 64 3.35 21.27 -1.37
CA LYS A 64 4.53 21.33 -2.24
C LYS A 64 5.64 20.37 -1.81
N GLU A 65 5.84 20.19 -0.52
CA GLU A 65 6.83 19.25 0.04
C GLU A 65 6.40 17.81 -0.22
N VAL A 66 5.12 17.49 0.04
CA VAL A 66 4.51 16.18 -0.26
C VAL A 66 4.69 15.84 -1.74
N TRP A 67 4.39 16.78 -2.63
CA TRP A 67 4.57 16.63 -4.07
C TRP A 67 6.02 16.40 -4.46
N GLY A 68 6.94 17.18 -3.90
CA GLY A 68 8.39 17.06 -4.16
C GLY A 68 8.95 15.70 -3.75
N ILE A 69 8.57 15.21 -2.57
CA ILE A 69 8.94 13.86 -2.08
C ILE A 69 8.39 12.80 -3.04
N PHE A 70 7.10 12.88 -3.36
CA PHE A 70 6.44 11.93 -4.26
C PHE A 70 7.14 11.87 -5.64
N HIS A 71 7.36 13.03 -6.27
CA HIS A 71 8.02 13.12 -7.58
C HIS A 71 9.44 12.54 -7.57
N GLY A 72 10.23 12.87 -6.54
CA GLY A 72 11.58 12.37 -6.39
C GLY A 72 11.63 10.85 -6.27
N VAL A 73 10.78 10.27 -5.42
CA VAL A 73 10.68 8.82 -5.25
C VAL A 73 10.15 8.15 -6.52
N TRP A 74 9.11 8.70 -7.14
CA TRP A 74 8.54 8.15 -8.37
C TRP A 74 9.60 8.00 -9.47
N LYS A 75 10.42 9.04 -9.67
CA LYS A 75 11.51 9.02 -10.67
C LYS A 75 12.56 7.96 -10.36
N ASN A 76 12.94 7.83 -9.09
CA ASN A 76 13.97 6.88 -8.67
C ASN A 76 13.48 5.42 -8.72
N GLU A 77 12.19 5.20 -8.44
CA GLU A 77 11.59 3.85 -8.39
C GLU A 77 11.05 3.36 -9.74
N LEU A 78 11.12 4.15 -10.83
CA LEU A 78 10.57 3.79 -12.14
C LEU A 78 10.95 2.38 -12.59
N LYS A 79 12.22 2.01 -12.50
CA LYS A 79 12.72 0.70 -12.94
C LYS A 79 12.36 -0.41 -11.95
N GLN A 80 12.61 -0.15 -10.66
CA GLN A 80 12.47 -1.19 -9.64
C GLN A 80 11.01 -1.50 -9.33
N ALA A 81 10.15 -0.49 -9.21
CA ALA A 81 8.73 -0.71 -8.97
C ALA A 81 8.05 -1.47 -10.13
N ASN A 82 8.45 -1.20 -11.37
CA ASN A 82 7.93 -1.95 -12.51
C ASN A 82 8.44 -3.41 -12.53
N LEU A 83 9.68 -3.67 -12.08
CA LEU A 83 10.21 -5.02 -11.95
C LEU A 83 9.40 -5.88 -10.97
N PHE A 84 8.83 -5.29 -9.92
CA PHE A 84 7.91 -5.96 -8.99
C PHE A 84 6.47 -6.00 -9.49
N GLY A 85 6.01 -4.86 -10.00
CA GLY A 85 4.61 -4.66 -10.34
C GLY A 85 4.13 -5.53 -11.50
N TRP A 86 4.94 -5.69 -12.55
CA TRP A 86 4.54 -6.50 -13.70
C TRP A 86 4.39 -7.99 -13.40
N PRO A 87 5.33 -8.67 -12.73
CA PRO A 87 5.10 -10.04 -12.29
C PRO A 87 3.86 -10.19 -11.42
N LEU A 88 3.61 -9.24 -10.51
CA LEU A 88 2.43 -9.23 -9.68
C LEU A 88 1.14 -9.09 -10.49
N ALA A 89 1.13 -8.20 -11.50
CA ALA A 89 -0.01 -8.05 -12.41
C ALA A 89 -0.26 -9.33 -13.23
N VAL A 90 0.79 -9.99 -13.71
CA VAL A 90 0.68 -11.28 -14.41
C VAL A 90 0.07 -12.34 -13.47
N CYS A 91 0.51 -12.43 -12.21
CA CYS A 91 -0.08 -13.35 -11.25
C CYS A 91 -1.58 -13.09 -11.05
N TRP A 92 -2.00 -11.81 -10.98
CA TRP A 92 -3.41 -11.45 -10.87
C TRP A 92 -4.21 -11.86 -12.12
N VAL A 93 -3.67 -11.63 -13.32
CA VAL A 93 -4.33 -11.99 -14.60
C VAL A 93 -4.50 -13.52 -14.69
N VAL A 94 -3.44 -14.28 -14.41
CA VAL A 94 -3.51 -15.75 -14.42
C VAL A 94 -4.55 -16.26 -13.42
N LEU A 95 -4.50 -15.77 -12.19
CA LEU A 95 -5.43 -16.19 -11.15
C LEU A 95 -6.89 -15.82 -11.48
N ALA A 96 -7.12 -14.65 -12.10
CA ALA A 96 -8.46 -14.23 -12.52
C ALA A 96 -8.99 -15.11 -13.66
N ILE A 97 -8.14 -15.48 -14.62
CA ILE A 97 -8.51 -16.38 -15.72
C ILE A 97 -8.84 -17.77 -15.18
N ASP A 98 -7.98 -18.33 -14.33
CA ASP A 98 -8.18 -19.66 -13.73
C ASP A 98 -9.47 -19.70 -12.92
N TYR A 99 -9.70 -18.67 -12.08
CA TYR A 99 -10.92 -18.56 -11.28
C TYR A 99 -12.17 -18.45 -12.16
N TYR A 100 -12.11 -17.64 -13.24
CA TYR A 100 -13.21 -17.49 -14.20
C TYR A 100 -13.49 -18.81 -14.92
N MET A 101 -12.46 -19.49 -15.45
CA MET A 101 -12.59 -20.76 -16.15
C MET A 101 -13.21 -21.84 -15.27
N MET A 102 -12.75 -21.95 -14.02
CA MET A 102 -13.28 -22.93 -13.07
C MET A 102 -14.75 -22.68 -12.73
N ASN A 103 -15.14 -21.43 -12.48
CA ASN A 103 -16.52 -21.10 -12.11
C ASN A 103 -17.50 -21.18 -13.29
N TRP A 104 -17.06 -20.85 -14.52
CA TRP A 104 -17.93 -20.90 -15.70
C TRP A 104 -18.18 -22.32 -16.20
N HIS A 105 -17.24 -23.23 -16.01
CA HIS A 105 -17.29 -24.60 -16.49
C HIS A 105 -17.50 -25.63 -15.34
N ALA A 106 -17.73 -25.17 -14.13
CA ALA A 106 -17.92 -26.05 -12.96
C ALA A 106 -19.09 -27.01 -13.18
N ARG A 107 -18.82 -28.33 -13.14
CA ARG A 107 -19.79 -29.41 -13.32
C ARG A 107 -19.75 -30.43 -12.20
N GLY A 108 -18.87 -30.28 -11.21
CA GLY A 108 -18.71 -31.25 -10.13
C GLY A 108 -18.13 -30.70 -8.84
N THR A 109 -18.13 -31.55 -7.80
CA THR A 109 -17.58 -31.19 -6.48
C THR A 109 -16.09 -30.87 -6.52
N PHE A 110 -15.35 -31.44 -7.44
CA PHE A 110 -13.92 -31.16 -7.64
C PHE A 110 -13.69 -29.71 -8.06
N ASP A 111 -14.48 -29.19 -8.99
CA ASP A 111 -14.35 -27.83 -9.51
C ASP A 111 -14.64 -26.80 -8.40
N VAL A 112 -15.60 -27.10 -7.53
CA VAL A 112 -15.90 -26.24 -6.36
C VAL A 112 -14.72 -26.22 -5.39
N ALA A 113 -14.07 -27.36 -5.14
CA ALA A 113 -12.90 -27.43 -4.27
C ALA A 113 -11.71 -26.62 -4.85
N VAL A 114 -11.44 -26.77 -6.16
CA VAL A 114 -10.40 -26.00 -6.85
C VAL A 114 -10.70 -24.49 -6.81
N SER A 115 -11.95 -24.11 -7.07
CA SER A 115 -12.38 -22.70 -6.97
C SER A 115 -12.17 -22.13 -5.56
N GLY A 116 -12.42 -22.92 -4.51
CA GLY A 116 -12.12 -22.54 -3.13
C GLY A 116 -10.63 -22.29 -2.88
N ILE A 117 -9.76 -23.15 -3.41
CA ILE A 117 -8.30 -22.98 -3.31
C ILE A 117 -7.85 -21.71 -4.04
N LEU A 118 -8.35 -21.48 -5.26
CA LEU A 118 -8.05 -20.28 -6.04
C LEU A 118 -8.50 -19.01 -5.31
N PHE A 119 -9.65 -19.06 -4.63
CA PHE A 119 -10.13 -17.94 -3.81
C PHE A 119 -9.18 -17.64 -2.63
N VAL A 120 -8.72 -18.66 -1.93
CA VAL A 120 -7.74 -18.49 -0.84
C VAL A 120 -6.43 -17.90 -1.38
N LEU A 121 -5.95 -18.40 -2.53
CA LEU A 121 -4.79 -17.84 -3.22
C LEU A 121 -5.00 -16.36 -3.58
N ALA A 122 -6.19 -15.98 -4.04
CA ALA A 122 -6.53 -14.58 -4.33
C ALA A 122 -6.46 -13.70 -3.09
N LEU A 123 -6.92 -14.18 -1.92
CA LEU A 123 -6.81 -13.45 -0.65
C LEU A 123 -5.35 -13.27 -0.22
N VAL A 124 -4.52 -14.29 -0.37
CA VAL A 124 -3.08 -14.21 -0.08
C VAL A 124 -2.39 -13.23 -1.03
N LEU A 125 -2.70 -13.29 -2.33
CA LEU A 125 -2.16 -12.37 -3.33
C LEU A 125 -2.63 -10.93 -3.08
N LEU A 126 -3.87 -10.74 -2.62
CA LEU A 126 -4.39 -9.43 -2.23
C LEU A 126 -3.62 -8.84 -1.05
N ALA A 127 -3.42 -9.62 0.01
CA ALA A 127 -2.61 -9.21 1.15
C ALA A 127 -1.17 -8.91 0.75
N PHE A 128 -0.57 -9.73 -0.12
CA PHE A 128 0.76 -9.50 -0.66
C PHE A 128 0.83 -8.18 -1.44
N THR A 129 -0.14 -7.91 -2.31
CA THR A 129 -0.23 -6.68 -3.10
C THR A 129 -0.28 -5.43 -2.23
N MET A 130 -1.00 -5.49 -1.11
CA MET A 130 -1.08 -4.38 -0.16
C MET A 130 0.23 -4.18 0.59
N LEU A 131 0.85 -5.26 1.06
CA LEU A 131 2.02 -5.21 1.95
C LEU A 131 3.34 -4.95 1.21
N VAL A 132 3.50 -5.44 -0.02
CA VAL A 132 4.78 -5.37 -0.74
C VAL A 132 5.30 -3.94 -0.90
N TRP A 133 4.42 -2.98 -1.15
CA TRP A 133 4.79 -1.58 -1.31
C TRP A 133 5.23 -0.92 0.00
N VAL A 134 4.61 -1.32 1.13
CA VAL A 134 5.02 -0.85 2.47
C VAL A 134 6.39 -1.42 2.81
N VAL A 135 6.63 -2.71 2.55
CA VAL A 135 7.94 -3.34 2.78
C VAL A 135 8.99 -2.67 1.89
N ARG A 136 8.70 -2.47 0.59
CA ARG A 136 9.60 -1.77 -0.34
C ARG A 136 9.93 -0.35 0.11
N ALA A 137 8.94 0.39 0.61
CA ALA A 137 9.15 1.75 1.11
C ALA A 137 10.05 1.80 2.36
N ASN A 138 10.17 0.71 3.11
CA ASN A 138 10.94 0.67 4.35
C ASN A 138 12.34 0.08 4.19
N TYR A 139 12.56 -0.79 3.18
CA TYR A 139 13.81 -1.49 2.99
C TYR A 139 14.32 -1.34 1.56
N ASP A 140 15.57 -0.91 1.43
CA ASP A 140 16.28 -0.83 0.14
C ASP A 140 17.10 -2.10 -0.08
N GLU A 141 16.37 -3.22 -0.23
CA GLU A 141 16.94 -4.56 -0.33
C GLU A 141 16.64 -5.19 -1.71
N ARG A 142 17.29 -6.33 -1.96
CA ARG A 142 17.09 -7.08 -3.21
C ARG A 142 15.66 -7.54 -3.38
N PRO A 143 15.13 -7.59 -4.62
CA PRO A 143 13.75 -7.97 -4.90
C PRO A 143 13.29 -9.26 -4.22
N LEU A 144 14.08 -10.32 -4.27
CA LEU A 144 13.75 -11.60 -3.64
C LEU A 144 13.64 -11.53 -2.11
N TRP A 145 14.47 -10.68 -1.49
CA TRP A 145 14.38 -10.44 -0.06
C TRP A 145 13.06 -9.78 0.33
N ILE A 146 12.64 -8.76 -0.44
CA ILE A 146 11.36 -8.05 -0.22
C ILE A 146 10.19 -9.02 -0.37
N VAL A 147 10.17 -9.85 -1.42
CA VAL A 147 9.13 -10.87 -1.64
C VAL A 147 9.08 -11.83 -0.46
N ARG A 148 10.23 -12.40 -0.05
CA ARG A 148 10.31 -13.33 1.08
C ARG A 148 9.83 -12.68 2.39
N THR A 149 10.27 -11.47 2.66
CA THR A 149 9.89 -10.73 3.88
C THR A 149 8.39 -10.45 3.89
N THR A 150 7.82 -10.02 2.77
CA THR A 150 6.37 -9.79 2.66
C THR A 150 5.58 -11.07 2.90
N LEU A 151 5.97 -12.20 2.29
CA LEU A 151 5.33 -13.50 2.52
C LEU A 151 5.46 -13.95 3.98
N THR A 152 6.63 -13.76 4.58
CA THR A 152 6.84 -14.06 6.00
C THR A 152 5.93 -13.21 6.89
N MET A 153 5.74 -11.93 6.57
CA MET A 153 4.82 -11.06 7.31
C MET A 153 3.38 -11.54 7.24
N ILE A 154 2.91 -11.98 6.06
CA ILE A 154 1.55 -12.47 5.88
C ILE A 154 1.28 -13.64 6.83
N VAL A 155 2.24 -14.56 6.96
CA VAL A 155 2.10 -15.75 7.82
C VAL A 155 2.36 -15.43 9.29
N ALA A 156 3.41 -14.66 9.59
CA ALA A 156 3.83 -14.37 10.96
C ALA A 156 2.91 -13.38 11.70
N ARG A 157 2.14 -12.58 10.96
CA ARG A 157 1.27 -11.52 11.52
C ARG A 157 -0.17 -11.65 11.03
N PRO A 158 -0.90 -12.72 11.44
CA PRO A 158 -2.23 -13.00 10.90
C PRO A 158 -3.23 -11.87 11.16
N LEU A 159 -3.16 -11.19 12.31
CA LEU A 159 -4.02 -10.04 12.60
C LEU A 159 -3.79 -8.89 11.61
N CYS A 160 -2.53 -8.56 11.30
CA CYS A 160 -2.20 -7.54 10.32
C CYS A 160 -2.73 -7.93 8.93
N THR A 161 -2.55 -9.18 8.54
CA THR A 161 -3.02 -9.74 7.26
C THR A 161 -4.55 -9.68 7.14
N LEU A 162 -5.28 -10.08 8.19
CA LEU A 162 -6.74 -10.03 8.20
C LEU A 162 -7.26 -8.58 8.11
N LEU A 163 -6.63 -7.65 8.82
CA LEU A 163 -6.96 -6.23 8.73
C LEU A 163 -6.70 -5.66 7.33
N GLN A 164 -5.63 -6.11 6.64
CA GLN A 164 -5.32 -5.71 5.26
C GLN A 164 -6.36 -6.24 4.27
N ILE A 165 -6.74 -7.51 4.40
CA ILE A 165 -7.78 -8.11 3.56
C ILE A 165 -9.11 -7.39 3.80
N GLY A 166 -9.50 -7.19 5.06
CA GLY A 166 -10.72 -6.45 5.41
C GLY A 166 -10.74 -5.03 4.86
N LEU A 167 -9.61 -4.31 4.97
CA LEU A 167 -9.45 -2.97 4.38
C LEU A 167 -9.61 -2.99 2.86
N ALA A 168 -8.99 -3.94 2.17
CA ALA A 168 -9.09 -4.05 0.72
C ALA A 168 -10.51 -4.33 0.26
N LEU A 169 -11.19 -5.28 0.92
CA LEU A 169 -12.60 -5.59 0.62
C LEU A 169 -13.51 -4.39 0.90
N LEU A 170 -13.30 -3.69 2.01
CA LEU A 170 -14.04 -2.46 2.34
C LEU A 170 -13.82 -1.38 1.28
N ALA A 171 -12.59 -1.18 0.81
CA ALA A 171 -12.27 -0.22 -0.23
C ALA A 171 -12.97 -0.57 -1.56
N ILE A 172 -12.92 -1.84 -1.97
CA ILE A 172 -13.59 -2.33 -3.18
C ILE A 172 -15.10 -2.08 -3.09
N LEU A 173 -15.73 -2.43 -1.97
CA LEU A 173 -17.16 -2.21 -1.74
C LEU A 173 -17.50 -0.70 -1.75
N ALA A 174 -16.68 0.13 -1.09
CA ALA A 174 -16.89 1.57 -1.08
C ALA A 174 -16.80 2.18 -2.49
N TRP A 175 -15.84 1.75 -3.30
CA TRP A 175 -15.71 2.22 -4.70
C TRP A 175 -16.85 1.73 -5.59
N ALA A 176 -17.37 0.52 -5.36
CA ALA A 176 -18.52 0.00 -6.09
C ALA A 176 -19.80 0.78 -5.78
N GLN A 177 -20.00 1.19 -4.51
CA GLN A 177 -21.18 1.95 -4.10
C GLN A 177 -21.07 3.45 -4.40
N TRP A 178 -19.88 4.02 -4.24
CA TRP A 178 -19.62 5.45 -4.41
C TRP A 178 -18.39 5.70 -5.31
N PRO A 179 -18.55 5.63 -6.64
CA PRO A 179 -17.44 5.83 -7.58
C PRO A 179 -16.73 7.19 -7.42
N GLY A 180 -17.44 8.22 -6.93
CA GLY A 180 -16.86 9.53 -6.63
C GLY A 180 -15.76 9.50 -5.57
N LEU A 181 -15.79 8.54 -4.63
CA LEU A 181 -14.72 8.37 -3.65
C LEU A 181 -13.40 7.98 -4.31
N LEU A 182 -13.46 7.23 -5.41
CA LEU A 182 -12.27 6.85 -6.18
C LEU A 182 -11.55 8.09 -6.73
N MET A 183 -12.29 9.11 -7.16
CA MET A 183 -11.69 10.34 -7.69
C MET A 183 -11.04 11.21 -6.61
N VAL A 184 -11.65 11.30 -5.43
CA VAL A 184 -11.18 12.19 -4.35
C VAL A 184 -10.06 11.54 -3.53
N PHE A 185 -10.26 10.31 -3.10
CA PHE A 185 -9.33 9.58 -2.23
C PHE A 185 -8.64 8.41 -2.92
N GLY A 186 -9.17 7.93 -4.03
CA GLY A 186 -8.61 6.91 -4.90
C GLY A 186 -8.01 5.73 -4.17
N MET A 187 -6.83 5.34 -4.61
CA MET A 187 -6.01 4.33 -3.94
C MET A 187 -5.20 4.89 -2.77
N SER A 188 -5.08 6.23 -2.63
CA SER A 188 -4.24 6.84 -1.61
C SER A 188 -4.75 6.58 -0.19
N LEU A 189 -6.06 6.62 0.04
CA LEU A 189 -6.64 6.34 1.35
C LEU A 189 -6.40 4.88 1.80
N PRO A 190 -6.72 3.84 1.02
CA PRO A 190 -6.36 2.47 1.37
C PRO A 190 -4.85 2.28 1.59
N MET A 191 -4.00 2.92 0.78
CA MET A 191 -2.55 2.85 0.94
C MET A 191 -2.09 3.50 2.26
N PHE A 192 -2.67 4.64 2.64
CA PHE A 192 -2.41 5.25 3.93
C PHE A 192 -2.83 4.33 5.08
N CYS A 193 -4.04 3.77 5.02
CA CYS A 193 -4.54 2.84 6.03
C CYS A 193 -3.66 1.58 6.11
N THR A 194 -3.18 1.08 4.96
CA THR A 194 -2.22 -0.03 4.90
C THR A 194 -0.94 0.29 5.67
N ALA A 195 -0.32 1.45 5.40
CA ALA A 195 0.85 1.91 6.14
C ALA A 195 0.55 2.01 7.64
N TRP A 196 -0.56 2.65 8.00
CA TRP A 196 -0.99 2.79 9.40
C TRP A 196 -1.13 1.45 10.12
N ILE A 197 -1.82 0.47 9.51
CA ILE A 197 -2.00 -0.88 10.06
C ILE A 197 -0.64 -1.56 10.26
N VAL A 198 0.25 -1.50 9.27
CA VAL A 198 1.57 -2.12 9.36
C VAL A 198 2.41 -1.49 10.47
N TYR A 199 2.41 -0.16 10.59
CA TYR A 199 3.15 0.54 11.65
C TYR A 199 2.55 0.30 13.05
N SER A 200 1.25 0.06 13.14
CA SER A 200 0.59 -0.19 14.44
C SER A 200 0.68 -1.65 14.89
N PHE A 201 0.56 -2.60 13.96
CA PHE A 201 0.42 -4.03 14.26
C PHE A 201 1.55 -4.91 13.68
N GLY A 202 2.34 -4.41 12.74
CA GLY A 202 3.41 -5.16 12.08
C GLY A 202 4.58 -5.51 12.99
N ARG A 203 4.87 -4.68 14.00
CA ARG A 203 5.96 -4.84 14.99
C ARG A 203 7.30 -5.24 14.35
N ILE A 204 7.63 -4.67 13.21
CA ILE A 204 8.90 -4.92 12.53
C ILE A 204 9.88 -3.81 12.92
N PRO A 205 11.14 -4.13 13.23
CA PRO A 205 12.13 -3.12 13.55
C PRO A 205 12.22 -2.04 12.46
N GLY A 206 12.13 -0.76 12.87
CA GLY A 206 12.13 0.39 11.96
C GLY A 206 10.80 0.68 11.25
N MET A 207 9.76 -0.13 11.43
CA MET A 207 8.40 0.14 10.95
C MET A 207 7.46 0.66 12.05
N ASP A 208 7.79 0.51 13.31
CA ASP A 208 6.96 0.94 14.43
C ASP A 208 6.91 2.47 14.54
N ILE A 209 5.71 3.02 14.71
CA ILE A 209 5.50 4.45 14.95
C ILE A 209 6.07 4.87 16.32
N HIS A 210 6.13 3.93 17.26
CA HIS A 210 6.59 4.19 18.62
C HIS A 210 8.12 4.19 18.76
N ASP A 211 8.88 3.65 17.81
CA ASP A 211 10.35 3.70 17.79
C ASP A 211 10.95 5.10 17.55
N ARG A 212 10.11 6.14 17.52
CA ARG A 212 10.54 7.54 17.32
C ARG A 212 11.32 8.12 18.49
N GLU A 213 11.22 7.52 19.65
CA GLU A 213 11.80 8.06 20.91
C GLU A 213 13.26 7.65 21.14
N GLN A 214 13.91 6.91 20.23
CA GLN A 214 15.34 6.61 20.35
C GLN A 214 16.18 7.42 19.35
N PRO A 215 16.62 8.63 19.71
CA PRO A 215 17.63 9.34 18.93
C PRO A 215 18.99 8.69 19.17
N GLY A 216 19.39 7.75 18.33
CA GLY A 216 20.73 7.19 18.50
C GLY A 216 21.15 6.04 17.58
N ILE A 217 20.23 5.35 16.93
CA ILE A 217 20.64 4.27 16.02
C ILE A 217 20.78 4.85 14.62
N ARG A 218 21.94 5.44 14.34
CA ARG A 218 22.44 5.61 12.98
C ARG A 218 22.74 4.20 12.47
N TYR A 219 21.96 3.69 11.55
CA TYR A 219 22.36 2.52 10.78
C TYR A 219 23.64 2.90 10.03
N ALA A 220 24.78 2.38 10.49
CA ALA A 220 26.04 2.51 9.79
C ALA A 220 25.84 1.92 8.39
N LYS A 221 26.13 2.72 7.37
CA LYS A 221 26.34 2.23 6.01
C LYS A 221 27.52 1.28 6.07
N SER A 222 27.26 0.00 5.87
CA SER A 222 28.29 -0.97 5.50
C SER A 222 28.07 -1.37 4.05
#